data_ac58a8e448de79f6886e431c7f091e3c
#
_entry.id   ac58a8e448de79f6886e431c7f091e3c
#
_cell.length_a   1.000
_cell.length_b   1.000
_cell.length_c   1.000
_cell.angle_alpha   90.00
_cell.angle_beta   90.00
_cell.angle_gamma   90.00
#
_symmetry.space_group_name_H-M   'P 1'
#
loop_
_entity.id
_entity.type
_entity.pdbx_description
1 polymer ?
#
loop_
_entity_poly.entity_id
_entity_poly.type
_entity_poly.pdbx_seq_one_letter_code
_entity_poly.pdbx_strand_id
1 'polypeptide(L)'
;MQKVVIVNGTTELLDLVQPVLTAGRYDVVFVESNAHAYSHIKREKPSLVILCLDMHQRDGFQVLSMLKLDEDTRAIPLLTCLGEYELPRVAAAIVDHEEDDEDEMLEPMPAASMN
;
A
#
# COMPACT_ATOMS: atom_id res chain seq x y z
N MET A 1 -13.78 -5.05 -9.26
CA MET A 1 -13.04 -5.48 -8.06
C MET A 1 -11.72 -4.70 -8.00
N GLN A 2 -11.42 -4.13 -6.85
CA GLN A 2 -10.20 -3.35 -6.70
C GLN A 2 -9.00 -4.25 -6.49
N LYS A 3 -7.89 -3.86 -7.06
CA LYS A 3 -6.67 -4.64 -6.98
C LYS A 3 -5.71 -4.02 -5.96
N VAL A 4 -5.16 -4.87 -5.10
CA VAL A 4 -4.16 -4.47 -4.12
C VAL A 4 -2.88 -5.25 -4.40
N VAL A 5 -1.77 -4.54 -4.48
CA VAL A 5 -0.46 -5.16 -4.65
C VAL A 5 0.29 -5.07 -3.33
N ILE A 6 0.76 -6.20 -2.83
CA ILE A 6 1.55 -6.26 -1.61
C ILE A 6 2.97 -6.67 -1.99
N VAL A 7 3.92 -5.80 -1.71
CA VAL A 7 5.32 -6.02 -2.06
C VAL A 7 6.09 -6.45 -0.82
N ASN A 8 6.72 -7.61 -0.91
CA ASN A 8 7.56 -8.18 0.17
C ASN A 8 6.81 -8.32 1.48
N GLY A 9 5.56 -8.73 1.41
CA GLY A 9 4.76 -8.92 2.62
C GLY A 9 5.29 -10.04 3.49
N THR A 10 5.28 -9.82 4.80
CA THR A 10 5.65 -10.85 5.76
C THR A 10 4.44 -11.69 6.08
N THR A 11 4.68 -12.87 6.63
CA THR A 11 3.58 -13.74 7.05
C THR A 11 2.68 -13.04 8.06
N GLU A 12 3.30 -12.31 8.99
CA GLU A 12 2.55 -11.59 10.01
C GLU A 12 1.63 -10.55 9.39
N LEU A 13 2.13 -9.81 8.43
CA LEU A 13 1.31 -8.82 7.74
C LEU A 13 0.16 -9.48 7.01
N LEU A 14 0.46 -10.54 6.27
CA LEU A 14 -0.56 -11.22 5.46
C LEU A 14 -1.67 -11.78 6.34
N ASP A 15 -1.29 -12.38 7.46
CA ASP A 15 -2.28 -12.94 8.39
C ASP A 15 -3.20 -11.85 8.94
N LEU A 16 -2.63 -10.68 9.19
CA LEU A 16 -3.41 -9.59 9.78
C LEU A 16 -4.33 -8.92 8.76
N VAL A 17 -3.86 -8.72 7.54
CA VAL A 17 -4.65 -7.96 6.57
C VAL A 17 -5.57 -8.83 5.72
N GLN A 18 -5.33 -10.13 5.66
CA GLN A 18 -6.12 -10.98 4.79
C GLN A 18 -7.62 -10.91 5.08
N PRO A 19 -8.07 -10.97 6.34
CA PRO A 19 -9.50 -10.85 6.59
C PRO A 19 -10.09 -9.54 6.12
N VAL A 20 -9.33 -8.44 6.27
CA VAL A 20 -9.78 -7.13 5.85
C VAL A 20 -9.89 -7.06 4.33
N LEU A 21 -8.90 -7.60 3.64
CA LEU A 21 -8.90 -7.59 2.19
C LEU A 21 -9.99 -8.48 1.62
N THR A 22 -10.22 -9.62 2.25
CA THR A 22 -11.27 -10.53 1.83
C THR A 22 -12.64 -9.89 2.01
N ALA A 23 -12.86 -9.24 3.16
CA ALA A 23 -14.14 -8.59 3.42
C ALA A 23 -14.39 -7.46 2.42
N GLY A 24 -13.33 -6.76 2.00
CA GLY A 24 -13.46 -5.68 1.04
C GLY A 24 -13.49 -6.15 -0.40
N ARG A 25 -13.36 -7.44 -0.62
CA ARG A 25 -13.39 -8.04 -1.96
C ARG A 25 -12.29 -7.54 -2.86
N TYR A 26 -11.11 -7.35 -2.29
CA TYR A 26 -9.95 -6.94 -3.07
C TYR A 26 -9.34 -8.12 -3.81
N ASP A 27 -8.86 -7.86 -4.99
CA ASP A 27 -8.05 -8.81 -5.74
C ASP A 27 -6.60 -8.56 -5.35
N VAL A 28 -5.98 -9.49 -4.64
CA VAL A 28 -4.68 -9.27 -4.03
C VAL A 28 -3.60 -9.97 -4.85
N VAL A 29 -2.55 -9.23 -5.17
CA VAL A 29 -1.40 -9.75 -5.89
C VAL A 29 -0.17 -9.56 -5.00
N PHE A 30 0.60 -10.63 -4.81
CA PHE A 30 1.81 -10.59 -4.02
C PHE A 30 3.02 -10.50 -4.93
N VAL A 31 3.92 -9.56 -4.64
CA VAL A 31 5.15 -9.39 -5.38
C VAL A 31 6.30 -9.55 -4.38
N GLU A 32 7.17 -10.52 -4.62
CA GLU A 32 8.22 -10.84 -3.67
C GLU A 32 9.57 -10.20 -4.01
N SER A 33 9.62 -9.45 -5.08
CA SER A 33 10.88 -8.88 -5.53
C SER A 33 10.72 -7.38 -5.76
N ASN A 34 11.59 -6.60 -5.14
CA ASN A 34 11.61 -5.16 -5.39
C ASN A 34 11.98 -4.88 -6.84
N ALA A 35 12.76 -5.75 -7.45
CA ALA A 35 13.19 -5.55 -8.83
C ALA A 35 12.02 -5.50 -9.80
N HIS A 36 10.97 -6.27 -9.52
CA HIS A 36 9.82 -6.33 -10.40
C HIS A 36 8.64 -5.50 -9.94
N ALA A 37 8.71 -5.00 -8.70
CA ALA A 37 7.56 -4.33 -8.09
C ALA A 37 7.17 -3.08 -8.86
N TYR A 38 8.13 -2.23 -9.17
CA TYR A 38 7.84 -0.97 -9.83
C TYR A 38 7.17 -1.18 -11.19
N SER A 39 7.74 -2.05 -12.02
CA SER A 39 7.17 -2.30 -13.34
C SER A 39 5.79 -2.95 -13.24
N HIS A 40 5.61 -3.84 -12.29
CA HIS A 40 4.33 -4.50 -12.11
C HIS A 40 3.26 -3.48 -11.72
N ILE A 41 3.58 -2.62 -10.76
CA ILE A 41 2.63 -1.60 -10.31
C ILE A 41 2.31 -0.62 -11.42
N LYS A 42 3.32 -0.22 -12.16
CA LYS A 42 3.13 0.72 -13.25
C LYS A 42 2.22 0.14 -14.33
N ARG A 43 2.38 -1.15 -14.61
CA ARG A 43 1.57 -1.82 -15.63
C ARG A 43 0.15 -2.06 -15.16
N GLU A 44 -0.01 -2.53 -13.92
CA GLU A 44 -1.31 -2.96 -13.41
C GLU A 44 -2.15 -1.83 -12.86
N LYS A 45 -1.52 -0.76 -12.42
CA LYS A 45 -2.20 0.41 -11.84
C LYS A 45 -3.23 0.00 -10.79
N PRO A 46 -2.77 -0.67 -9.72
CA PRO A 46 -3.69 -1.11 -8.67
C PRO A 46 -4.33 0.07 -7.95
N SER A 47 -5.37 -0.21 -7.20
CA SER A 47 -6.01 0.83 -6.41
C SER A 47 -5.31 1.07 -5.09
N LEU A 48 -4.42 0.17 -4.68
CA LEU A 48 -3.68 0.33 -3.43
C LEU A 48 -2.41 -0.51 -3.50
N VAL A 49 -1.30 0.03 -3.00
CA VAL A 49 -0.05 -0.70 -2.87
C VAL A 49 0.36 -0.70 -1.40
N ILE A 50 0.70 -1.88 -0.90
CA ILE A 50 1.28 -2.02 0.43
C ILE A 50 2.73 -2.44 0.23
N LEU A 51 3.65 -1.57 0.59
CA LEU A 51 5.07 -1.79 0.38
C LEU A 51 5.74 -2.04 1.72
N CYS A 52 6.23 -3.24 1.92
CA CYS A 52 6.93 -3.59 3.14
C CYS A 52 8.41 -3.28 2.97
N LEU A 53 8.93 -2.51 3.90
CA LEU A 53 10.30 -2.01 3.83
C LEU A 53 11.16 -2.67 4.88
N ASP A 54 12.42 -2.89 4.53
CA ASP A 54 13.42 -3.43 5.44
C ASP A 54 14.52 -2.40 5.55
N MET A 55 14.79 -1.94 6.77
CA MET A 55 15.81 -0.91 6.99
C MET A 55 17.19 -1.35 6.56
N HIS A 56 17.42 -2.65 6.45
CA HIS A 56 18.71 -3.17 6.04
C HIS A 56 18.84 -3.32 4.53
N GLN A 57 17.77 -3.03 3.78
CA GLN A 57 17.77 -3.16 2.34
C GLN A 57 17.27 -1.87 1.69
N ARG A 58 18.09 -1.33 0.82
CA ARG A 58 17.75 -0.05 0.17
C ARG A 58 16.76 -0.20 -0.96
N ASP A 59 16.64 -1.40 -1.52
CA ASP A 59 15.85 -1.59 -2.72
C ASP A 59 14.40 -1.17 -2.54
N GLY A 60 13.82 -1.45 -1.37
CA GLY A 60 12.45 -1.07 -1.09
C GLY A 60 12.27 0.43 -1.08
N PHE A 61 13.24 1.14 -0.52
CA PHE A 61 13.17 2.61 -0.47
C PHE A 61 13.33 3.21 -1.85
N GLN A 62 14.10 2.55 -2.72
CA GLN A 62 14.22 3.00 -4.11
C GLN A 62 12.89 2.83 -4.84
N VAL A 63 12.23 1.70 -4.63
CA VAL A 63 10.92 1.48 -5.22
C VAL A 63 9.94 2.53 -4.74
N LEU A 64 9.96 2.84 -3.46
CA LEU A 64 9.11 3.88 -2.89
C LEU A 64 9.32 5.21 -3.61
N SER A 65 10.58 5.60 -3.77
CA SER A 65 10.90 6.86 -4.43
C SER A 65 10.44 6.86 -5.88
N MET A 66 10.67 5.76 -6.58
CA MET A 66 10.27 5.68 -7.98
C MET A 66 8.77 5.80 -8.14
N LEU A 67 8.02 5.13 -7.26
CA LEU A 67 6.57 5.18 -7.33
C LEU A 67 6.04 6.58 -7.07
N LYS A 68 6.67 7.31 -6.17
CA LYS A 68 6.22 8.66 -5.82
C LYS A 68 6.59 9.71 -6.85
N LEU A 69 7.65 9.47 -7.61
CA LEU A 69 8.12 10.45 -8.59
C LEU A 69 7.55 10.24 -9.99
N ASP A 70 7.13 9.03 -10.30
CA ASP A 70 6.64 8.70 -11.64
C ASP A 70 5.20 9.18 -11.80
N GLU A 71 4.93 9.89 -12.86
CA GLU A 71 3.60 10.41 -13.15
C GLU A 71 2.55 9.32 -13.26
N ASP A 72 2.95 8.14 -13.70
CA ASP A 72 2.01 7.04 -13.89
C ASP A 72 1.63 6.35 -12.59
N THR A 73 2.44 6.50 -11.53
CA THR A 73 2.21 5.77 -10.29
C THR A 73 2.01 6.66 -9.07
N ARG A 74 2.40 7.92 -9.14
CA ARG A 74 2.40 8.76 -7.95
C ARG A 74 1.02 8.99 -7.34
N ALA A 75 -0.03 8.83 -8.13
CA ALA A 75 -1.39 9.01 -7.63
C ALA A 75 -1.97 7.74 -7.02
N ILE A 76 -1.28 6.62 -7.14
CA ILE A 76 -1.76 5.37 -6.56
C ILE A 76 -1.56 5.41 -5.04
N PRO A 77 -2.61 5.17 -4.25
CA PRO A 77 -2.46 5.14 -2.79
C PRO A 77 -1.42 4.13 -2.38
N LEU A 78 -0.55 4.53 -1.47
CA LEU A 78 0.60 3.72 -1.07
C LEU A 78 0.70 3.70 0.45
N LEU A 79 0.71 2.49 1.01
CA LEU A 79 0.95 2.30 2.43
C LEU A 79 2.29 1.63 2.58
N THR A 80 3.11 2.12 3.50
CA THR A 80 4.39 1.50 3.80
C THR A 80 4.33 0.83 5.15
N CYS A 81 5.05 -0.27 5.29
CA CYS A 81 5.14 -0.99 6.54
C CYS A 81 6.61 -1.26 6.83
N LEU A 82 7.14 -0.67 7.89
CA LEU A 82 8.56 -0.74 8.20
C LEU A 82 8.89 -1.79 9.25
N GLY A 83 7.91 -2.27 9.99
CA GLY A 83 8.14 -3.29 11.00
C GLY A 83 6.82 -3.78 11.53
N GLU A 84 6.90 -4.83 12.36
CA GLU A 84 5.69 -5.46 12.88
C GLU A 84 4.84 -4.51 13.71
N TYR A 85 5.47 -3.56 14.35
CA TYR A 85 4.74 -2.61 15.19
C TYR A 85 3.83 -1.71 14.37
N GLU A 86 4.02 -1.65 13.07
CA GLU A 86 3.14 -0.85 12.21
C GLU A 86 1.95 -1.64 11.66
N LEU A 87 1.90 -2.95 11.90
CA LEU A 87 0.86 -3.77 11.31
C LEU A 87 -0.56 -3.31 11.65
N PRO A 88 -0.86 -2.97 12.91
CA PRO A 88 -2.23 -2.49 13.20
C PRO A 88 -2.57 -1.22 12.45
N ARG A 89 -1.61 -0.34 12.27
CA ARG A 89 -1.83 0.90 11.52
C ARG A 89 -2.15 0.60 10.06
N VAL A 90 -1.42 -0.36 9.48
CA VAL A 90 -1.64 -0.73 8.09
C VAL A 90 -3.03 -1.33 7.91
N ALA A 91 -3.43 -2.22 8.81
CA ALA A 91 -4.75 -2.84 8.72
C ALA A 91 -5.85 -1.79 8.83
N ALA A 92 -5.70 -0.85 9.76
CA ALA A 92 -6.68 0.22 9.91
C ALA A 92 -6.74 1.11 8.68
N ALA A 93 -5.59 1.38 8.08
CA ALA A 93 -5.54 2.22 6.88
C ALA A 93 -6.22 1.56 5.69
N ILE A 94 -6.17 0.24 5.60
CA ILE A 94 -6.88 -0.46 4.53
C ILE A 94 -8.39 -0.29 4.70
N VAL A 95 -8.88 -0.39 5.92
CA VAL A 95 -10.30 -0.18 6.18
C VAL A 95 -10.70 1.24 5.80
N ASP A 96 -9.88 2.22 6.18
CA ASP A 96 -10.15 3.61 5.83
C ASP A 96 -10.14 3.82 4.33
N HIS A 97 -9.26 3.11 3.62
CA HIS A 97 -9.19 3.22 2.17
C HIS A 97 -10.49 2.76 1.53
N GLU A 98 -11.10 1.70 2.05
CA GLU A 98 -12.38 1.25 1.54
C GLU A 98 -13.43 2.33 1.66
N GLU A 99 -13.44 3.02 2.79
CA GLU A 99 -14.43 4.05 3.05
C GLU A 99 -14.17 5.31 2.26
N ASP A 100 -12.93 5.55 1.91
CA ASP A 100 -12.56 6.75 1.16
C ASP A 100 -13.21 6.81 -0.20
N ASP A 101 -13.65 5.70 -0.73
CA ASP A 101 -14.35 5.71 -2.00
C ASP A 101 -15.56 6.62 -1.95
N GLU A 102 -16.11 6.82 -0.77
CA GLU A 102 -17.30 7.63 -0.62
C GLU A 102 -17.02 9.02 -0.10
N ASP A 103 -15.90 9.18 0.60
CA ASP A 103 -15.65 10.41 1.33
C ASP A 103 -14.43 11.15 0.86
N GLU A 104 -13.86 10.75 -0.22
CA GLU A 104 -12.59 11.31 -0.64
C GLU A 104 -12.64 12.81 -0.81
N MET A 105 -13.77 13.33 -1.16
CA MET A 105 -13.87 14.76 -1.37
C MET A 105 -13.85 15.55 -0.09
N LEU A 106 -14.02 14.89 1.02
CA LEU A 106 -14.05 15.58 2.27
C LEU A 106 -12.70 15.86 2.83
N GLU A 107 -11.85 15.34 2.45
CA GLU A 107 -10.68 15.43 3.07
C GLU A 107 -9.77 16.26 3.02
N PRO A 108 -9.57 16.61 3.23
CA PRO A 108 -8.44 16.86 3.45
C PRO A 108 -7.78 17.00 4.62
N MET A 109 -7.87 16.88 4.92
CA MET A 109 -7.26 17.07 5.68
C MET A 109 -6.50 17.14 6.34
N PRO A 110 -6.47 17.07 6.62
CA PRO A 110 -5.96 17.21 7.39
C PRO A 110 -5.01 17.54 7.69
N ALA A 111 -5.15 17.35 7.59
CA ALA A 111 -4.48 17.55 7.84
C ALA A 111 -3.85 18.08 8.37
N ALA A 112 -4.25 18.17 8.36
CA ALA A 112 -3.88 18.69 8.68
C ALA A 112 -3.29 19.05 9.47
N SER A 113 -3.59 18.80 9.67
CA SER A 113 -3.20 19.18 10.14
C SER A 113 -2.39 19.46 10.78
N MET A 114 -2.39 19.28 10.87
CA MET A 114 -1.76 19.48 11.28
C MET A 114 -1.00 20.03 11.64
N ASN A 115 -1.12 20.14 11.73
CA ASN A 115 -0.48 20.65 12.03
C ASN A 115 -0.03 21.11 12.28
#